data_3eff93238d686ba89c3c53fe5758771c
#
_entry.id   3eff93238d686ba89c3c53fe5758771c
#
_cell.length_a   1.000
_cell.length_b   1.000
_cell.length_c   1.000
_cell.angle_alpha   90.00
_cell.angle_beta   90.00
_cell.angle_gamma   90.00
#
_symmetry.space_group_name_H-M   'P 1'
#
loop_
_entity.id
_entity.type
_entity.pdbx_description
1 polymer ?
#
loop_
_entity_poly.entity_id
_entity_poly.type
_entity_poly.pdbx_seq_one_letter_code
_entity_poly.pdbx_strand_id
1 'polypeptide(L)'
;LEFRLRCLSNRRIIVFFKQEADMSVGRICSRVVATAAGGETIRTAARRMADHDVGTLVVVGNGQPSEAAGIVTDRDLAIRCLAARLDPDETAISAVMTSPVHTVDEQTPMEDAVAIMARVGTRRLVVLGEGNRVVGLLSLDDVLDVLVDETGAIGRLLEQQKPRIPA
;
A
#
# COMPACT_ATOMS: atom_id res chain seq x y z
N LEU A 1 8.65 9.77 -25.99
CA LEU A 1 8.65 11.21 -25.69
C LEU A 1 8.11 11.96 -26.92
N GLU A 2 6.81 12.18 -26.98
CA GLU A 2 6.22 13.07 -27.99
C GLU A 2 5.66 14.31 -27.31
N PHE A 3 6.36 15.45 -27.53
CA PHE A 3 5.89 16.77 -27.17
C PHE A 3 4.92 17.25 -28.25
N ARG A 4 3.62 17.37 -27.94
CA ARG A 4 2.67 18.08 -28.83
C ARG A 4 2.55 19.53 -28.40
N LEU A 5 3.20 20.41 -29.15
CA LEU A 5 3.00 21.86 -29.13
C LEU A 5 1.71 22.20 -29.90
N ARG A 6 0.69 22.73 -29.24
CA ARG A 6 -0.42 23.41 -29.91
C ARG A 6 -0.27 24.91 -29.76
N CYS A 7 0.03 25.57 -30.86
CA CYS A 7 0.13 27.03 -30.94
C CYS A 7 -1.28 27.59 -31.23
N LEU A 8 -1.83 28.40 -30.34
CA LEU A 8 -3.01 29.21 -30.59
C LEU A 8 -2.62 30.69 -30.43
N SER A 9 -2.63 31.36 -31.57
CA SER A 9 -2.56 32.82 -31.85
C SER A 9 -2.02 33.75 -30.76
N ASN A 10 -0.85 34.32 -31.03
CA ASN A 10 -0.30 35.63 -30.65
C ASN A 10 -0.08 36.01 -29.17
N ARG A 11 -0.23 35.12 -28.20
CA ARG A 11 0.42 35.20 -26.90
C ARG A 11 0.95 33.80 -26.54
N ARG A 12 2.29 33.66 -26.47
CA ARG A 12 2.92 32.42 -26.05
C ARG A 12 2.60 32.16 -24.58
N ILE A 13 1.52 31.44 -24.31
CA ILE A 13 1.31 30.80 -23.01
C ILE A 13 2.09 29.50 -23.08
N ILE A 14 3.25 29.47 -22.46
CA ILE A 14 4.00 28.23 -22.24
C ILE A 14 3.30 27.52 -21.06
N VAL A 15 2.36 26.66 -21.37
CA VAL A 15 1.80 25.74 -20.36
C VAL A 15 2.78 24.59 -20.25
N PHE A 16 3.58 24.59 -19.22
CA PHE A 16 4.31 23.39 -18.81
C PHE A 16 3.24 22.45 -18.22
N PHE A 17 2.74 21.54 -19.02
CA PHE A 17 2.19 20.33 -18.46
C PHE A 17 3.37 19.59 -17.87
N LYS A 18 3.63 19.80 -16.59
CA LYS A 18 4.35 18.83 -15.80
C LYS A 18 3.54 17.55 -15.99
N GLN A 19 4.10 16.59 -16.70
CA GLN A 19 3.59 15.22 -16.69
C GLN A 19 3.28 14.95 -15.22
N GLU A 20 2.01 14.73 -14.89
CA GLU A 20 1.60 14.42 -13.53
C GLU A 20 2.62 13.42 -13.04
N ALA A 21 3.31 13.76 -11.97
CA ALA A 21 4.29 12.84 -11.40
C ALA A 21 3.45 11.64 -10.98
N ASP A 22 3.47 10.65 -11.85
CA ASP A 22 2.70 9.43 -11.76
C ASP A 22 2.84 8.92 -10.33
N MET A 23 1.82 9.13 -9.49
CA MET A 23 1.83 8.68 -8.11
C MET A 23 1.68 7.18 -8.12
N SER A 24 2.77 6.53 -8.50
CA SER A 24 2.82 5.08 -8.53
C SER A 24 2.85 4.51 -7.11
N VAL A 25 2.26 3.34 -6.96
CA VAL A 25 2.23 2.56 -5.73
C VAL A 25 3.61 2.44 -5.09
N GLY A 26 4.64 2.21 -5.90
CA GLY A 26 6.01 2.07 -5.43
C GLY A 26 6.59 3.29 -4.73
N ARG A 27 6.00 4.48 -4.90
CA ARG A 27 6.45 5.72 -4.24
C ARG A 27 5.77 5.97 -2.90
N ILE A 28 4.59 5.38 -2.69
CA ILE A 28 3.74 5.63 -1.52
C ILE A 28 3.65 4.43 -0.58
N CYS A 29 3.91 3.21 -1.06
CA CYS A 29 3.85 2.01 -0.24
C CYS A 29 4.97 1.95 0.81
N SER A 30 4.71 1.28 1.92
CA SER A 30 5.77 0.92 2.88
C SER A 30 6.74 -0.07 2.24
N ARG A 31 8.03 0.26 2.25
CA ARG A 31 9.11 -0.64 1.78
C ARG A 31 9.60 -1.59 2.87
N VAL A 32 9.22 -1.33 4.12
CA VAL A 32 9.53 -2.22 5.24
C VAL A 32 8.42 -3.25 5.36
N VAL A 33 8.63 -4.43 4.81
CA VAL A 33 7.66 -5.52 4.80
C VAL A 33 8.08 -6.59 5.77
N ALA A 34 7.31 -6.77 6.83
CA ALA A 34 7.50 -7.90 7.72
C ALA A 34 6.94 -9.17 7.08
N THR A 35 7.77 -10.21 7.02
CA THR A 35 7.41 -11.49 6.38
C THR A 35 7.39 -12.64 7.38
N ALA A 36 6.69 -13.71 7.03
CA ALA A 36 6.67 -14.96 7.77
C ALA A 36 6.60 -16.15 6.81
N ALA A 37 7.11 -17.30 7.23
CA ALA A 37 6.90 -18.54 6.48
C ALA A 37 5.54 -19.15 6.84
N GLY A 38 4.83 -19.72 5.87
CA GLY A 38 3.50 -20.29 6.07
C GLY A 38 3.42 -21.40 7.14
N GLY A 39 4.53 -22.08 7.41
CA GLY A 39 4.63 -23.11 8.46
C GLY A 39 4.92 -22.58 9.87
N GLU A 40 5.17 -21.28 10.04
CA GLU A 40 5.36 -20.71 11.38
C GLU A 40 4.05 -20.76 12.18
N THR A 41 4.15 -20.88 13.51
CA THR A 41 2.95 -20.95 14.36
C THR A 41 2.30 -19.57 14.52
N ILE A 42 1.00 -19.57 14.80
CA ILE A 42 0.22 -18.36 15.08
C ILE A 42 0.89 -17.54 16.18
N ARG A 43 1.39 -18.17 17.26
CA ARG A 43 2.10 -17.48 18.35
C ARG A 43 3.37 -16.80 17.88
N THR A 44 4.16 -17.47 17.04
CA THR A 44 5.40 -16.90 16.48
C THR A 44 5.08 -15.67 15.63
N ALA A 45 4.07 -15.75 14.78
CA ALA A 45 3.62 -14.63 13.98
C ALA A 45 3.12 -13.44 14.83
N ALA A 46 2.31 -13.73 15.86
CA ALA A 46 1.81 -12.70 16.78
C ALA A 46 2.96 -11.99 17.53
N ARG A 47 3.96 -12.73 18.01
CA ARG A 47 5.16 -12.14 18.64
C ARG A 47 5.91 -11.24 17.65
N ARG A 48 6.13 -11.70 16.42
CA ARG A 48 6.80 -10.90 15.38
C ARG A 48 6.05 -9.61 15.10
N MET A 49 4.70 -9.63 15.03
CA MET A 49 3.90 -8.41 14.88
C MET A 49 4.13 -7.46 16.05
N ALA A 50 4.14 -7.96 17.28
CA ALA A 50 4.38 -7.16 18.49
C ALA A 50 5.81 -6.58 18.53
N ASP A 51 6.82 -7.40 18.21
CA ASP A 51 8.24 -7.00 18.28
C ASP A 51 8.59 -5.92 17.23
N HIS A 52 7.89 -5.93 16.10
CA HIS A 52 8.11 -4.98 14.99
C HIS A 52 7.05 -3.86 14.92
N ASP A 53 6.11 -3.82 15.85
CA ASP A 53 5.00 -2.87 15.87
C ASP A 53 4.23 -2.83 14.54
N VAL A 54 3.92 -4.01 13.99
CA VAL A 54 3.18 -4.15 12.73
C VAL A 54 1.94 -5.01 12.91
N GLY A 55 0.83 -4.63 12.28
CA GLY A 55 -0.42 -5.40 12.28
C GLY A 55 -0.54 -6.39 11.10
N THR A 56 0.54 -6.62 10.34
CA THR A 56 0.45 -7.42 9.10
C THR A 56 1.78 -8.10 8.79
N LEU A 57 1.70 -9.38 8.38
CA LEU A 57 2.84 -10.09 7.81
C LEU A 57 2.47 -10.60 6.41
N VAL A 58 3.38 -10.43 5.46
CA VAL A 58 3.30 -11.09 4.17
C VAL A 58 3.81 -12.51 4.31
N VAL A 59 2.98 -13.49 4.00
CA VAL A 59 3.36 -14.89 4.08
C VAL A 59 4.05 -15.26 2.76
N VAL A 60 5.31 -15.65 2.85
CA VAL A 60 6.12 -16.07 1.70
C VAL A 60 6.13 -17.58 1.55
N GLY A 61 6.20 -18.03 0.30
CA GLY A 61 6.31 -19.46 -0.02
C GLY A 61 7.62 -20.07 0.50
N ASN A 62 7.69 -21.38 0.52
CA ASN A 62 8.77 -22.17 1.11
C ASN A 62 10.17 -21.73 0.63
N GLY A 63 10.80 -20.80 1.39
CA GLY A 63 12.20 -20.43 1.22
C GLY A 63 12.52 -19.47 0.06
N GLN A 64 11.53 -19.01 -0.70
CA GLN A 64 11.71 -17.99 -1.73
C GLN A 64 11.05 -16.68 -1.27
N PRO A 65 11.82 -15.63 -0.96
CA PRO A 65 11.26 -14.30 -0.62
C PRO A 65 10.52 -13.65 -1.79
N SER A 66 10.52 -14.30 -2.94
CA SER A 66 10.01 -13.77 -4.20
C SER A 66 8.52 -14.00 -4.42
N GLU A 67 7.87 -14.91 -3.69
CA GLU A 67 6.47 -15.23 -3.96
C GLU A 67 5.61 -15.06 -2.72
N ALA A 68 4.70 -14.07 -2.77
CA ALA A 68 3.71 -13.86 -1.73
C ALA A 68 2.64 -14.96 -1.81
N ALA A 69 2.70 -15.91 -0.89
CA ALA A 69 1.73 -16.99 -0.79
C ALA A 69 0.42 -16.55 -0.12
N GLY A 70 0.47 -15.53 0.73
CA GLY A 70 -0.67 -15.02 1.47
C GLY A 70 -0.34 -13.77 2.28
N ILE A 71 -1.33 -13.33 3.02
CA ILE A 71 -1.21 -12.24 3.99
C ILE A 71 -1.95 -12.63 5.26
N VAL A 72 -1.40 -12.30 6.41
CA VAL A 72 -2.03 -12.51 7.72
C VAL A 72 -1.98 -11.21 8.51
N THR A 73 -3.10 -10.85 9.12
CA THR A 73 -3.21 -9.66 9.97
C THR A 73 -3.44 -10.06 11.44
N ASP A 74 -3.19 -9.13 12.35
CA ASP A 74 -3.54 -9.23 13.77
C ASP A 74 -5.02 -9.60 13.97
N ARG A 75 -5.90 -9.01 13.15
CA ARG A 75 -7.33 -9.35 13.14
C ARG A 75 -7.58 -10.79 12.71
N ASP A 76 -6.85 -11.31 11.72
CA ASP A 76 -6.99 -12.72 11.30
C ASP A 76 -6.54 -13.65 12.41
N LEU A 77 -5.40 -13.35 13.06
CA LEU A 77 -4.92 -14.12 14.21
C LEU A 77 -5.94 -14.11 15.35
N ALA A 78 -6.48 -12.93 15.70
CA ALA A 78 -7.47 -12.83 16.79
C ALA A 78 -8.77 -13.54 16.44
N ILE A 79 -9.37 -13.25 15.28
CA ILE A 79 -10.72 -13.76 14.96
C ILE A 79 -10.68 -15.22 14.56
N ARG A 80 -9.82 -15.59 13.59
CA ARG A 80 -9.83 -16.95 13.03
C ARG A 80 -9.27 -17.98 14.01
N CYS A 81 -8.25 -17.60 14.82
CA CYS A 81 -7.72 -18.49 15.83
C CYS A 81 -8.71 -18.66 17.01
N LEU A 82 -9.17 -17.54 17.61
CA LEU A 82 -10.04 -17.60 18.78
C LEU A 82 -11.42 -18.21 18.45
N ALA A 83 -12.04 -17.80 17.33
CA ALA A 83 -13.36 -18.30 16.96
C ALA A 83 -13.35 -19.80 16.66
N ALA A 84 -12.29 -20.31 16.04
CA ALA A 84 -12.15 -21.74 15.75
C ALA A 84 -11.52 -22.55 16.91
N ARG A 85 -11.14 -21.87 18.02
CA ARG A 85 -10.45 -22.47 19.18
C ARG A 85 -9.18 -23.23 18.79
N LEU A 86 -8.41 -22.65 17.85
CA LEU A 86 -7.15 -23.23 17.42
C LEU A 86 -6.07 -23.03 18.50
N ASP A 87 -5.20 -24.00 18.64
CA ASP A 87 -4.04 -23.87 19.50
C ASP A 87 -2.98 -23.01 18.76
N PRO A 88 -2.62 -21.84 19.31
CA PRO A 88 -1.68 -20.93 18.63
C PRO A 88 -0.25 -21.46 18.60
N ASP A 89 0.12 -22.42 19.43
CA ASP A 89 1.44 -23.03 19.46
C ASP A 89 1.62 -24.15 18.45
N GLU A 90 0.51 -24.83 18.08
CA GLU A 90 0.52 -25.98 17.19
C GLU A 90 0.01 -25.63 15.78
N THR A 91 -0.74 -24.54 15.64
CA THR A 91 -1.38 -24.19 14.36
C THR A 91 -0.48 -23.29 13.53
N ALA A 92 -0.21 -23.69 12.29
CA ALA A 92 0.52 -22.90 11.31
C ALA A 92 -0.28 -21.68 10.81
N ILE A 93 0.38 -20.56 10.50
CA ILE A 93 -0.31 -19.36 10.00
C ILE A 93 -0.96 -19.57 8.63
N SER A 94 -0.52 -20.54 7.85
CA SER A 94 -1.18 -20.96 6.60
C SER A 94 -2.65 -21.37 6.79
N ALA A 95 -3.03 -21.82 7.98
CA ALA A 95 -4.42 -22.18 8.29
C ALA A 95 -5.34 -20.96 8.50
N VAL A 96 -4.76 -19.79 8.81
CA VAL A 96 -5.50 -18.57 9.15
C VAL A 96 -5.20 -17.39 8.23
N MET A 97 -4.22 -17.48 7.34
CA MET A 97 -3.90 -16.44 6.38
C MET A 97 -5.00 -16.26 5.34
N THR A 98 -5.00 -15.13 4.66
CA THR A 98 -5.78 -14.91 3.45
C THR A 98 -4.91 -15.27 2.24
N SER A 99 -5.41 -16.22 1.43
CA SER A 99 -4.76 -16.68 0.20
C SER A 99 -5.86 -17.00 -0.84
N PRO A 100 -5.66 -16.72 -2.15
CA PRO A 100 -4.52 -15.98 -2.67
C PRO A 100 -4.48 -14.53 -2.20
N VAL A 101 -3.27 -13.95 -2.15
CA VAL A 101 -3.09 -12.55 -1.80
C VAL A 101 -3.33 -11.66 -3.03
N HIS A 102 -3.92 -10.49 -2.82
CA HIS A 102 -4.05 -9.49 -3.88
C HIS A 102 -2.76 -8.70 -4.01
N THR A 103 -2.23 -8.66 -5.22
CA THR A 103 -0.97 -8.00 -5.54
C THR A 103 -1.17 -6.85 -6.52
N VAL A 104 -0.19 -5.96 -6.59
CA VAL A 104 -0.15 -4.83 -7.51
C VAL A 104 1.31 -4.58 -7.91
N ASP A 105 1.55 -4.15 -9.14
CA ASP A 105 2.88 -3.75 -9.59
C ASP A 105 3.27 -2.40 -8.99
N GLU A 106 4.56 -2.21 -8.67
CA GLU A 106 5.06 -0.95 -8.09
C GLU A 106 4.89 0.26 -9.02
N GLN A 107 4.73 0.04 -10.33
CA GLN A 107 4.49 1.09 -11.31
C GLN A 107 3.00 1.43 -11.47
N THR A 108 2.10 0.67 -10.83
CA THR A 108 0.65 0.94 -10.92
C THR A 108 0.32 2.31 -10.36
N PRO A 109 -0.53 3.12 -11.03
CA PRO A 109 -1.04 4.36 -10.48
C PRO A 109 -1.81 4.13 -9.17
N MET A 110 -1.73 5.09 -8.25
CA MET A 110 -2.39 5.02 -6.94
C MET A 110 -3.90 4.81 -7.07
N GLU A 111 -4.54 5.53 -7.98
CA GLU A 111 -5.99 5.46 -8.23
C GLU A 111 -6.42 4.07 -8.71
N ASP A 112 -5.62 3.42 -9.54
CA ASP A 112 -5.89 2.05 -9.99
C ASP A 112 -5.75 1.05 -8.83
N ALA A 113 -4.76 1.24 -7.96
CA ALA A 113 -4.60 0.42 -6.76
C ALA A 113 -5.80 0.58 -5.80
N VAL A 114 -6.30 1.80 -5.61
CA VAL A 114 -7.52 2.06 -4.82
C VAL A 114 -8.73 1.39 -5.45
N ALA A 115 -8.88 1.46 -6.78
CA ALA A 115 -9.95 0.77 -7.49
C ALA A 115 -9.88 -0.76 -7.32
N ILE A 116 -8.66 -1.34 -7.30
CA ILE A 116 -8.45 -2.75 -6.99
C ILE A 116 -8.90 -3.04 -5.56
N MET A 117 -8.45 -2.26 -4.56
CA MET A 117 -8.86 -2.44 -3.16
C MET A 117 -10.38 -2.44 -3.00
N ALA A 118 -11.07 -1.48 -3.64
CA ALA A 118 -12.52 -1.38 -3.60
C ALA A 118 -13.21 -2.60 -4.24
N ARG A 119 -12.72 -3.06 -5.39
CA ARG A 119 -13.29 -4.18 -6.12
C ARG A 119 -13.19 -5.50 -5.37
N VAL A 120 -12.05 -5.74 -4.70
CA VAL A 120 -11.79 -7.01 -4.01
C VAL A 120 -12.12 -6.96 -2.51
N GLY A 121 -12.50 -5.80 -1.99
CA GLY A 121 -12.89 -5.63 -0.58
C GLY A 121 -11.72 -5.73 0.39
N THR A 122 -10.49 -5.33 -0.03
CA THR A 122 -9.31 -5.31 0.84
C THR A 122 -8.80 -3.89 1.06
N ARG A 123 -8.12 -3.67 2.17
CA ARG A 123 -7.43 -2.40 2.47
C ARG A 123 -5.92 -2.50 2.33
N ARG A 124 -5.40 -3.62 1.83
CA ARG A 124 -3.97 -3.87 1.67
C ARG A 124 -3.70 -4.63 0.39
N LEU A 125 -2.63 -4.24 -0.31
CA LEU A 125 -2.12 -4.91 -1.50
C LEU A 125 -0.63 -5.17 -1.30
N VAL A 126 -0.18 -6.36 -1.64
CA VAL A 126 1.25 -6.66 -1.70
C VAL A 126 1.81 -6.07 -2.98
N VAL A 127 2.87 -5.28 -2.85
CA VAL A 127 3.49 -4.61 -3.98
C VAL A 127 4.62 -5.47 -4.53
N LEU A 128 4.53 -5.75 -5.82
CA LEU A 128 5.51 -6.53 -6.55
C LEU A 128 6.37 -5.61 -7.43
N GLY A 129 7.64 -5.85 -7.41
CA GLY A 129 8.61 -5.25 -8.32
C GLY A 129 9.05 -6.23 -9.40
N GLU A 130 10.18 -5.92 -10.03
CA GLU A 130 10.77 -6.73 -11.09
C GLU A 130 10.98 -8.18 -10.65
N GLY A 131 10.60 -9.13 -11.53
CA GLY A 131 10.68 -10.56 -11.25
C GLY A 131 9.66 -11.06 -10.22
N ASN A 132 8.52 -10.38 -10.04
CA ASN A 132 7.47 -10.72 -9.08
C ASN A 132 7.93 -10.74 -7.60
N ARG A 133 8.99 -10.03 -7.28
CA ARG A 133 9.49 -9.95 -5.90
C ARG A 133 8.64 -9.01 -5.07
N VAL A 134 8.37 -9.38 -3.83
CA VAL A 134 7.72 -8.50 -2.86
C VAL A 134 8.66 -7.33 -2.55
N VAL A 135 8.25 -6.12 -2.89
CA VAL A 135 9.03 -4.89 -2.70
C VAL A 135 8.35 -3.89 -1.76
N GLY A 136 7.11 -4.14 -1.40
CA GLY A 136 6.36 -3.25 -0.52
C GLY A 136 5.01 -3.83 -0.09
N LEU A 137 4.35 -3.10 0.80
CA LEU A 137 2.97 -3.29 1.19
C LEU A 137 2.26 -1.94 1.08
N LEU A 138 1.22 -1.86 0.29
CA LEU A 138 0.37 -0.67 0.19
C LEU A 138 -0.86 -0.87 1.09
N SER A 139 -1.10 0.06 1.99
CA SER A 139 -2.31 0.13 2.79
C SER A 139 -3.21 1.30 2.33
N LEU A 140 -4.49 1.25 2.69
CA LEU A 140 -5.38 2.40 2.51
C LEU A 140 -4.92 3.61 3.32
N ASP A 141 -4.25 3.39 4.46
CA ASP A 141 -3.74 4.47 5.30
C ASP A 141 -2.61 5.22 4.58
N ASP A 142 -1.70 4.53 3.87
CA ASP A 142 -0.68 5.18 3.04
C ASP A 142 -1.28 6.10 1.96
N VAL A 143 -2.40 5.66 1.36
CA VAL A 143 -3.14 6.47 0.37
C VAL A 143 -3.76 7.71 1.03
N LEU A 144 -4.35 7.56 2.22
CA LEU A 144 -4.96 8.67 2.94
C LEU A 144 -3.93 9.70 3.37
N ASP A 145 -2.74 9.28 3.80
CA ASP A 145 -1.65 10.19 4.18
C ASP A 145 -1.23 11.08 3.00
N VAL A 146 -1.09 10.50 1.79
CA VAL A 146 -0.81 11.26 0.57
C VAL A 146 -1.90 12.30 0.29
N LEU A 147 -3.18 11.92 0.39
CA LEU A 147 -4.30 12.84 0.14
C LEU A 147 -4.38 13.98 1.17
N VAL A 148 -4.04 13.68 2.43
CA VAL A 148 -3.97 14.70 3.48
C VAL A 148 -2.85 15.71 3.21
N ASP A 149 -1.68 15.24 2.79
CA ASP A 149 -0.55 16.11 2.46
C ASP A 149 -0.87 17.04 1.27
N GLU A 150 -1.51 16.53 0.24
CA GLU A 150 -1.93 17.33 -0.92
C GLU A 150 -2.97 18.38 -0.56
N THR A 151 -4.00 18.00 0.20
CA THR A 151 -5.05 18.94 0.63
C THR A 151 -4.49 20.02 1.55
N GLY A 152 -3.52 19.69 2.41
CA GLY A 152 -2.81 20.64 3.24
C GLY A 152 -2.01 21.68 2.44
N ALA A 153 -1.38 21.28 1.34
CA ALA A 153 -0.68 22.20 0.43
C ALA A 153 -1.64 23.18 -0.25
N ILE A 154 -2.80 22.70 -0.71
CA ILE A 154 -3.85 23.53 -1.30
C ILE A 154 -4.39 24.53 -0.26
N GLY A 155 -4.64 24.10 0.97
CA GLY A 155 -5.10 24.96 2.05
C GLY A 155 -4.15 26.13 2.32
N ARG A 156 -2.84 25.86 2.39
CA ARG A 156 -1.80 26.90 2.55
C ARG A 156 -1.80 27.90 1.39
N LEU A 157 -1.96 27.44 0.16
CA LEU A 157 -2.02 28.29 -1.02
C LEU A 157 -3.24 29.24 -0.96
N LEU A 158 -4.41 28.71 -0.62
CA LEU A 158 -5.62 29.51 -0.48
C LEU A 158 -5.52 30.55 0.63
N GLU A 159 -4.87 30.25 1.73
CA GLU A 159 -4.62 31.20 2.80
C GLU A 159 -3.70 32.36 2.38
N GLN A 160 -2.68 32.10 1.57
CA GLN A 160 -1.78 33.11 1.02
C GLN A 160 -2.48 34.08 0.06
N GLN A 161 -3.56 33.65 -0.59
CA GLN A 161 -4.34 34.43 -1.55
C GLN A 161 -5.47 35.28 -0.90
N LYS A 162 -5.72 35.11 0.40
CA LYS A 162 -6.71 35.95 1.10
C LYS A 162 -6.25 37.42 1.06
N PRO A 163 -7.12 38.36 0.62
CA PRO A 163 -6.77 39.78 0.64
C PRO A 163 -6.49 40.21 2.08
N ARG A 164 -5.33 40.82 2.33
CA ARG A 164 -5.02 41.50 3.58
C ARG A 164 -5.82 42.80 3.58
N ILE A 165 -6.96 42.85 4.29
CA ILE A 165 -7.70 44.07 4.52
C ILE A 165 -6.88 44.88 5.52
N PRO A 166 -6.37 46.08 5.14
CA PRO A 166 -5.71 46.94 6.11
C PRO A 166 -6.75 47.42 7.15
N ALA A 167 -6.33 47.39 8.39
CA ALA A 167 -7.14 47.92 9.52
C ALA A 167 -7.32 49.44 9.41
#